data_0c2aba78fadc933d6e0146fdc8a89b51
#
_entry.id   0c2aba78fadc933d6e0146fdc8a89b51
#
_cell.length_a   1.000
_cell.length_b   1.000
_cell.length_c   1.000
_cell.angle_alpha   90.00
_cell.angle_beta   90.00
_cell.angle_gamma   90.00
#
_symmetry.space_group_name_H-M   'P 1'
#
loop_
_entity.id
_entity.type
_entity.pdbx_description
1 polymer ?
#
loop_
_entity_poly.entity_id
_entity_poly.type
_entity_poly.pdbx_seq_one_letter_code
_entity_poly.pdbx_strand_id
1 'polypeptide(L)'
;EQIEINPESRIIVFASLRDSVRSISITLNSIDEVNSIPFIGQSSREGDDGMSQKKQISTLNDFRNGKLNVLVATSVGEEGLDIPSADRVIFFEPVASEIRTIQRRGRTGRHRDGYVFVLISKDTRDEGIRFAAAAKEVRMYRILNRVKNQRKLSFNFDSDANIAKRFSITQDNKKMTALQFIEIEEKRLKQKV
;
A
#
# COMPACT_ATOMS: atom_id res chain seq x y z
N GLU A 1 23.48 -5.47 -9.90
CA GLU A 1 24.08 -5.28 -8.56
C GLU A 1 23.24 -5.88 -7.44
N GLN A 2 21.95 -5.48 -7.23
CA GLN A 2 21.14 -6.02 -6.11
C GLN A 2 20.64 -7.45 -6.34
N ILE A 3 20.34 -7.82 -7.56
CA ILE A 3 19.95 -9.17 -7.94
C ILE A 3 21.17 -10.09 -7.93
N GLU A 4 22.33 -9.60 -8.33
CA GLU A 4 23.62 -10.30 -8.23
C GLU A 4 23.99 -10.61 -6.77
N ILE A 5 23.71 -9.68 -5.83
CA ILE A 5 23.98 -9.89 -4.41
C ILE A 5 22.95 -10.82 -3.76
N ASN A 6 21.69 -10.71 -4.17
CA ASN A 6 20.59 -11.55 -3.67
C ASN A 6 19.63 -11.90 -4.81
N PRO A 7 19.81 -13.04 -5.49
CA PRO A 7 18.96 -13.48 -6.60
C PRO A 7 17.48 -13.67 -6.22
N GLU A 8 17.19 -13.90 -4.94
CA GLU A 8 15.81 -14.00 -4.45
C GLU A 8 15.12 -12.63 -4.23
N SER A 9 15.86 -11.54 -4.38
CA SER A 9 15.33 -10.20 -4.23
C SER A 9 14.22 -9.93 -5.24
N ARG A 10 13.10 -9.40 -4.76
CA ARG A 10 11.98 -8.95 -5.58
C ARG A 10 11.96 -7.45 -5.67
N ILE A 11 11.83 -6.94 -6.88
CA ILE A 11 11.85 -5.51 -7.18
C ILE A 11 10.58 -5.13 -7.93
N ILE A 12 9.95 -4.02 -7.54
CA ILE A 12 8.87 -3.41 -8.31
C ILE A 12 9.35 -2.06 -8.83
N VAL A 13 9.26 -1.87 -10.13
CA VAL A 13 9.54 -0.59 -10.79
C VAL A 13 8.22 0.02 -11.23
N PHE A 14 7.93 1.25 -10.80
CA PHE A 14 6.75 1.99 -11.23
C PHE A 14 7.11 3.02 -12.27
N ALA A 15 6.39 3.02 -13.40
CA ALA A 15 6.43 4.06 -14.41
C ALA A 15 5.02 4.49 -14.82
N SER A 16 4.84 5.72 -15.26
CA SER A 16 3.52 6.29 -15.55
C SER A 16 2.96 5.84 -16.90
N LEU A 17 3.84 5.65 -17.89
CA LEU A 17 3.45 5.31 -19.25
C LEU A 17 3.67 3.83 -19.53
N ARG A 18 2.77 3.20 -20.30
CA ARG A 18 2.90 1.80 -20.71
C ARG A 18 4.13 1.56 -21.58
N ASP A 19 4.43 2.50 -22.46
CA ASP A 19 5.61 2.42 -23.34
C ASP A 19 6.91 2.43 -22.52
N SER A 20 6.98 3.28 -21.50
CA SER A 20 8.09 3.28 -20.55
C SER A 20 8.20 1.94 -19.81
N VAL A 21 7.07 1.38 -19.33
CA VAL A 21 7.03 0.07 -18.67
C VAL A 21 7.57 -1.02 -19.58
N ARG A 22 7.16 -1.05 -20.86
CA ARG A 22 7.65 -2.03 -21.84
C ARG A 22 9.13 -1.86 -22.12
N SER A 23 9.57 -0.63 -22.39
CA SER A 23 10.99 -0.31 -22.69
C SER A 23 11.90 -0.67 -21.51
N ILE A 24 11.51 -0.31 -20.29
CA ILE A 24 12.25 -0.65 -19.08
C ILE A 24 12.35 -2.17 -18.94
N SER A 25 11.25 -2.91 -19.13
CA SER A 25 11.26 -4.37 -19.02
C SER A 25 12.17 -5.03 -20.07
N ILE A 26 12.13 -4.56 -21.31
CA ILE A 26 13.01 -5.05 -22.38
C ILE A 26 14.47 -4.81 -22.00
N THR A 27 14.81 -3.58 -21.56
CA THR A 27 16.18 -3.23 -21.15
C THR A 27 16.64 -4.05 -19.95
N LEU A 28 15.78 -4.27 -18.95
CA LEU A 28 16.11 -5.07 -17.78
C LEU A 28 16.38 -6.54 -18.14
N ASN A 29 15.62 -7.11 -19.06
CA ASN A 29 15.81 -8.49 -19.52
C ASN A 29 17.09 -8.71 -20.36
N SER A 30 17.82 -7.65 -20.73
CA SER A 30 19.17 -7.78 -21.30
C SER A 30 20.27 -7.92 -20.26
N ILE A 31 19.93 -7.86 -18.97
CA ILE A 31 20.83 -8.03 -17.85
C ILE A 31 20.71 -9.47 -17.36
N ASP A 32 21.83 -10.17 -17.20
CA ASP A 32 21.85 -11.53 -16.70
C ASP A 32 21.14 -11.65 -15.34
N GLU A 33 20.45 -12.77 -15.12
CA GLU A 33 19.69 -13.09 -13.92
C GLU A 33 18.44 -12.19 -13.67
N VAL A 34 18.17 -11.21 -14.53
CA VAL A 34 16.96 -10.38 -14.44
C VAL A 34 15.85 -10.97 -15.28
N ASN A 35 14.75 -11.34 -14.61
CA ASN A 35 13.53 -11.81 -15.22
C ASN A 35 12.42 -10.80 -14.95
N SER A 36 12.22 -9.85 -15.86
CA SER A 36 11.24 -8.78 -15.72
C SER A 36 10.03 -8.98 -16.64
N ILE A 37 8.89 -8.46 -16.22
CA ILE A 37 7.67 -8.44 -17.03
C ILE A 37 6.94 -7.10 -16.89
N PRO A 38 6.35 -6.56 -17.99
CA PRO A 38 5.43 -5.44 -17.93
C PRO A 38 4.13 -5.83 -17.21
N PHE A 39 3.67 -4.98 -16.29
CA PHE A 39 2.42 -5.15 -15.57
C PHE A 39 1.53 -3.92 -15.77
N ILE A 40 0.55 -4.04 -16.65
CA ILE A 40 -0.28 -2.95 -17.13
C ILE A 40 -1.78 -3.23 -16.93
N GLY A 41 -2.61 -2.19 -17.04
CA GLY A 41 -4.06 -2.30 -16.92
C GLY A 41 -4.71 -3.06 -18.08
N GLN A 42 -5.97 -3.45 -17.86
CA GLN A 42 -6.75 -4.26 -18.80
C GLN A 42 -7.24 -3.49 -20.03
N SER A 43 -7.38 -2.16 -19.93
CA SER A 43 -7.91 -1.34 -21.01
C SER A 43 -7.01 -1.42 -22.25
N SER A 44 -7.59 -1.75 -23.40
CA SER A 44 -6.91 -1.67 -24.69
C SER A 44 -6.85 -0.22 -25.18
N ARG A 45 -5.82 0.08 -25.97
CA ARG A 45 -5.66 1.34 -26.72
C ARG A 45 -5.28 0.96 -28.15
N GLU A 46 -5.39 1.90 -29.07
CA GLU A 46 -4.94 1.69 -30.44
C GLU A 46 -3.47 1.26 -30.47
N GLY A 47 -3.19 0.08 -31.02
CA GLY A 47 -1.87 -0.51 -31.07
C GLY A 47 -1.32 -1.08 -29.75
N ASP A 48 -2.08 -1.10 -28.66
CA ASP A 48 -1.66 -1.65 -27.36
C ASP A 48 -2.81 -2.39 -26.66
N ASP A 49 -2.81 -3.70 -26.76
CA ASP A 49 -3.70 -4.55 -25.98
C ASP A 49 -3.29 -4.53 -24.50
N GLY A 50 -4.27 -4.23 -23.64
CA GLY A 50 -4.10 -4.30 -22.21
C GLY A 50 -3.81 -5.72 -21.73
N MET A 51 -3.37 -5.85 -20.48
CA MET A 51 -3.15 -7.16 -19.86
C MET A 51 -4.46 -7.71 -19.31
N SER A 52 -4.94 -8.84 -19.81
CA SER A 52 -6.16 -9.49 -19.28
C SER A 52 -6.03 -9.84 -17.80
N GLN A 53 -7.14 -9.90 -17.08
CA GLN A 53 -7.15 -10.24 -15.65
C GLN A 53 -6.49 -11.61 -15.37
N LYS A 54 -6.75 -12.60 -16.22
CA LYS A 54 -6.11 -13.93 -16.11
C LYS A 54 -4.59 -13.82 -16.20
N LYS A 55 -4.08 -13.01 -17.15
CA LYS A 55 -2.65 -12.77 -17.31
C LYS A 55 -2.06 -12.00 -16.11
N GLN A 56 -2.78 -11.01 -15.57
CA GLN A 56 -2.36 -10.30 -14.37
C GLN A 56 -2.20 -11.26 -13.18
N ILE A 57 -3.19 -12.12 -12.91
CA ILE A 57 -3.14 -13.10 -11.82
C ILE A 57 -1.97 -14.08 -12.01
N SER A 58 -1.81 -14.62 -13.21
CA SER A 58 -0.70 -15.52 -13.53
C SER A 58 0.66 -14.85 -13.32
N THR A 59 0.82 -13.61 -13.76
CA THR A 59 2.05 -12.82 -13.58
C THR A 59 2.36 -12.59 -12.10
N LEU A 60 1.36 -12.24 -11.28
CA LEU A 60 1.56 -12.05 -9.85
C LEU A 60 1.95 -13.36 -9.13
N ASN A 61 1.41 -14.49 -9.57
CA ASN A 61 1.81 -15.81 -9.07
C ASN A 61 3.26 -16.15 -9.45
N ASP A 62 3.67 -15.89 -10.68
CA ASP A 62 5.05 -16.10 -11.11
C ASP A 62 6.04 -15.19 -10.35
N PHE A 63 5.65 -13.94 -10.08
CA PHE A 63 6.43 -13.03 -9.23
C PHE A 63 6.46 -13.50 -7.77
N ARG A 64 5.36 -14.00 -7.22
CA ARG A 64 5.29 -14.55 -5.86
C ARG A 64 6.18 -15.78 -5.71
N ASN A 65 6.23 -16.62 -6.72
CA ASN A 65 6.99 -17.87 -6.72
C ASN A 65 8.46 -17.71 -7.13
N GLY A 66 8.92 -16.48 -7.43
CA GLY A 66 10.31 -16.20 -7.76
C GLY A 66 10.72 -16.53 -9.20
N LYS A 67 9.78 -16.92 -10.07
CA LYS A 67 10.07 -17.09 -11.51
C LYS A 67 10.36 -15.75 -12.19
N LEU A 68 9.77 -14.67 -11.64
CA LEU A 68 10.03 -13.30 -12.01
C LEU A 68 10.61 -12.61 -10.78
N ASN A 69 11.68 -11.86 -10.95
CA ASN A 69 12.30 -11.09 -9.87
C ASN A 69 12.06 -9.58 -10.01
N VAL A 70 11.65 -9.11 -11.18
CA VAL A 70 11.28 -7.70 -11.40
C VAL A 70 9.89 -7.58 -12.00
N LEU A 71 9.06 -6.77 -11.40
CA LEU A 71 7.76 -6.38 -11.93
C LEU A 71 7.81 -4.91 -12.34
N VAL A 72 7.64 -4.61 -13.63
CA VAL A 72 7.60 -3.22 -14.11
C VAL A 72 6.14 -2.81 -14.32
N ALA A 73 5.61 -1.93 -13.48
CA ALA A 73 4.18 -1.68 -13.38
C ALA A 73 3.79 -0.22 -13.66
N THR A 74 2.61 -0.04 -14.25
CA THR A 74 1.90 1.24 -14.25
C THR A 74 1.13 1.41 -12.91
N SER A 75 0.27 2.42 -12.83
CA SER A 75 -0.62 2.65 -11.67
C SER A 75 -1.52 1.47 -11.31
N VAL A 76 -1.73 0.49 -12.20
CA VAL A 76 -2.45 -0.75 -11.88
C VAL A 76 -1.80 -1.52 -10.72
N GLY A 77 -0.52 -1.34 -10.50
CA GLY A 77 0.21 -1.90 -9.37
C GLY A 77 -0.02 -1.17 -8.03
N GLU A 78 -0.77 -0.08 -8.01
CA GLU A 78 -1.03 0.71 -6.81
C GLU A 78 -2.20 0.16 -6.00
N GLU A 79 -3.30 -0.18 -6.63
CA GLU A 79 -4.57 -0.56 -6.02
C GLU A 79 -5.23 -1.78 -6.67
N GLY A 80 -6.12 -2.43 -5.94
CA GLY A 80 -7.07 -3.42 -6.46
C GLY A 80 -6.54 -4.83 -6.67
N LEU A 81 -5.24 -5.04 -6.62
CA LEU A 81 -4.62 -6.36 -6.78
C LEU A 81 -3.73 -6.70 -5.58
N ASP A 82 -3.76 -7.97 -5.18
CA ASP A 82 -2.85 -8.49 -4.14
C ASP A 82 -1.44 -8.69 -4.71
N ILE A 83 -0.73 -7.57 -4.90
CA ILE A 83 0.65 -7.60 -5.35
C ILE A 83 1.53 -8.03 -4.19
N PRO A 84 2.35 -9.07 -4.35
CA PRO A 84 3.28 -9.53 -3.34
C PRO A 84 4.23 -8.42 -2.88
N SER A 85 4.68 -8.51 -1.63
CA SER A 85 5.70 -7.59 -1.12
C SER A 85 7.00 -7.74 -1.90
N ALA A 86 7.65 -6.62 -2.13
CA ALA A 86 8.97 -6.54 -2.75
C ALA A 86 10.01 -6.04 -1.74
N ASP A 87 11.25 -6.39 -1.94
CA ASP A 87 12.37 -5.90 -1.12
C ASP A 87 12.71 -4.46 -1.48
N ARG A 88 12.48 -4.10 -2.75
CA ARG A 88 12.74 -2.76 -3.26
C ARG A 88 11.61 -2.27 -4.14
N VAL A 89 11.33 -0.99 -4.02
CA VAL A 89 10.42 -0.27 -4.91
C VAL A 89 11.19 0.88 -5.56
N ILE A 90 11.13 0.95 -6.87
CA ILE A 90 11.78 2.00 -7.66
C ILE A 90 10.70 2.81 -8.36
N PHE A 91 10.69 4.11 -8.17
CA PHE A 91 9.91 5.04 -8.96
C PHE A 91 10.79 5.54 -10.10
N PHE A 92 10.45 5.16 -11.33
CA PHE A 92 11.19 5.58 -12.51
C PHE A 92 11.11 7.10 -12.77
N GLU A 93 10.03 7.71 -12.30
CA GLU A 93 9.85 9.15 -12.21
C GLU A 93 9.10 9.53 -10.91
N PRO A 94 9.25 10.76 -10.42
CA PRO A 94 8.54 11.22 -9.24
C PRO A 94 7.04 11.35 -9.51
N VAL A 95 6.22 11.08 -8.49
CA VAL A 95 4.76 11.14 -8.57
C VAL A 95 4.25 12.35 -7.80
N ALA A 96 3.42 13.17 -8.43
CA ALA A 96 2.85 14.38 -7.84
C ALA A 96 1.77 14.10 -6.76
N SER A 97 1.28 12.86 -6.66
CA SER A 97 0.25 12.45 -5.71
C SER A 97 0.86 11.79 -4.49
N GLU A 98 0.61 12.34 -3.31
CA GLU A 98 1.01 11.78 -2.02
C GLU A 98 0.37 10.41 -1.76
N ILE A 99 -0.90 10.24 -2.15
CA ILE A 99 -1.64 8.98 -1.99
C ILE A 99 -0.98 7.87 -2.79
N ARG A 100 -0.69 8.12 -4.07
CA ARG A 100 0.01 7.15 -4.94
C ARG A 100 1.40 6.83 -4.41
N THR A 101 2.12 7.82 -3.91
CA THR A 101 3.43 7.63 -3.29
C THR A 101 3.33 6.67 -2.11
N ILE A 102 2.34 6.83 -1.24
CA ILE A 102 2.10 5.95 -0.09
C ILE A 102 1.71 4.54 -0.56
N GLN A 103 0.81 4.41 -1.54
CA GLN A 103 0.37 3.13 -2.08
C GLN A 103 1.53 2.33 -2.68
N ARG A 104 2.40 2.99 -3.45
CA ARG A 104 3.60 2.38 -4.05
C ARG A 104 4.63 1.99 -2.97
N ARG A 105 4.91 2.88 -2.01
CA ARG A 105 5.80 2.59 -0.87
C ARG A 105 5.29 1.40 -0.05
N GLY A 106 3.99 1.29 0.13
CA GLY A 106 3.34 0.19 0.84
C GLY A 106 3.48 -1.19 0.17
N ARG A 107 4.17 -1.30 -0.95
CA ARG A 107 4.54 -2.59 -1.58
C ARG A 107 5.84 -3.17 -1.04
N THR A 108 6.56 -2.44 -0.21
CA THR A 108 7.75 -2.92 0.51
C THR A 108 7.66 -2.67 2.01
N GLY A 109 8.54 -3.24 2.81
CA GLY A 109 8.61 -3.01 4.25
C GLY A 109 7.49 -3.65 5.08
N ARG A 110 6.76 -4.66 4.57
CA ARG A 110 5.65 -5.30 5.30
C ARG A 110 6.09 -6.32 6.35
N HIS A 111 7.14 -7.08 6.05
CA HIS A 111 7.61 -8.18 6.90
C HIS A 111 9.09 -8.06 7.26
N ARG A 112 9.84 -7.27 6.54
CA ARG A 112 11.26 -6.97 6.72
C ARG A 112 11.57 -5.58 6.19
N ASP A 113 12.75 -5.06 6.46
CA ASP A 113 13.18 -3.76 5.95
C ASP A 113 13.09 -3.72 4.43
N GLY A 114 12.56 -2.63 3.91
CA GLY A 114 12.39 -2.42 2.49
C GLY A 114 12.94 -1.05 2.06
N TYR A 115 13.39 -0.98 0.82
CA TYR A 115 13.99 0.23 0.27
C TYR A 115 13.12 0.82 -0.83
N VAL A 116 13.04 2.13 -0.83
CA VAL A 116 12.33 2.90 -1.87
C VAL A 116 13.30 3.88 -2.53
N PHE A 117 13.41 3.78 -3.84
CA PHE A 117 14.21 4.67 -4.65
C PHE A 117 13.30 5.51 -5.54
N VAL A 118 13.60 6.78 -5.69
CA VAL A 118 12.92 7.67 -6.63
C VAL A 118 13.97 8.24 -7.56
N LEU A 119 13.90 7.90 -8.83
CA LEU A 119 14.78 8.48 -9.84
C LEU A 119 14.28 9.88 -10.16
N ILE A 120 15.21 10.81 -10.29
CA ILE A 120 14.93 12.22 -10.54
C ILE A 120 15.93 12.72 -11.56
N SER A 121 15.44 13.16 -12.69
CA SER A 121 16.28 13.83 -13.68
C SER A 121 16.62 15.25 -13.20
N LYS A 122 17.91 15.49 -13.05
CA LYS A 122 18.41 16.81 -12.61
C LYS A 122 18.07 17.89 -13.65
N ASP A 123 17.81 19.09 -13.17
CA ASP A 123 17.49 20.27 -13.99
C ASP A 123 16.23 20.08 -14.87
N THR A 124 15.28 19.23 -14.40
CA THR A 124 14.00 19.00 -15.06
C THR A 124 12.82 19.28 -14.13
N ARG A 125 11.60 19.17 -14.67
CA ARG A 125 10.36 19.28 -13.90
C ARG A 125 10.24 18.24 -12.78
N ASP A 126 11.01 17.15 -12.80
CA ASP A 126 11.00 16.10 -11.81
C ASP A 126 11.34 16.61 -10.41
N GLU A 127 12.30 17.53 -10.32
CA GLU A 127 12.65 18.16 -9.05
C GLU A 127 11.46 18.93 -8.46
N GLY A 128 10.77 19.72 -9.29
CA GLY A 128 9.57 20.45 -8.88
C GLY A 128 8.44 19.52 -8.41
N ILE A 129 8.21 18.42 -9.13
CA ILE A 129 7.22 17.40 -8.75
C ILE A 129 7.59 16.76 -7.41
N ARG A 130 8.85 16.40 -7.20
CA ARG A 130 9.32 15.84 -5.93
C ARG A 130 9.09 16.79 -4.76
N PHE A 131 9.49 18.06 -4.89
CA PHE A 131 9.29 19.06 -3.84
C PHE A 131 7.80 19.28 -3.54
N ALA A 132 6.96 19.38 -4.58
CA ALA A 132 5.53 19.52 -4.42
C ALA A 132 4.89 18.29 -3.71
N ALA A 133 5.31 17.08 -4.06
CA ALA A 133 4.85 15.85 -3.43
C ALA A 133 5.24 15.79 -1.94
N ALA A 134 6.49 16.13 -1.61
CA ALA A 134 6.97 16.20 -0.23
C ALA A 134 6.19 17.22 0.61
N ALA A 135 5.93 18.40 0.06
CA ALA A 135 5.14 19.44 0.74
C ALA A 135 3.69 18.99 1.01
N LYS A 136 3.07 18.25 0.07
CA LYS A 136 1.72 17.69 0.23
C LYS A 136 1.71 16.60 1.30
N GLU A 137 2.71 15.72 1.32
CA GLU A 137 2.84 14.65 2.33
C GLU A 137 2.93 15.26 3.75
N VAL A 138 3.77 16.26 3.96
CA VAL A 138 3.87 16.99 5.23
C VAL A 138 2.53 17.62 5.63
N ARG A 139 1.83 18.24 4.68
CA ARG A 139 0.51 18.83 4.92
C ARG A 139 -0.51 17.78 5.33
N MET A 140 -0.53 16.64 4.66
CA MET A 140 -1.41 15.52 4.97
C MET A 140 -1.17 15.01 6.40
N TYR A 141 0.07 14.75 6.80
CA TYR A 141 0.38 14.34 8.17
C TYR A 141 -0.02 15.38 9.22
N ARG A 142 0.13 16.67 8.91
CA ARG A 142 -0.32 17.75 9.79
C ARG A 142 -1.84 17.72 9.99
N ILE A 143 -2.60 17.51 8.92
CA ILE A 143 -4.07 17.40 8.98
C ILE A 143 -4.48 16.15 9.77
N LEU A 144 -3.88 15.00 9.49
CA LEU A 144 -4.15 13.74 10.20
C LEU A 144 -3.89 13.88 11.71
N ASN A 145 -2.77 14.49 12.10
CA ASN A 145 -2.46 14.74 13.50
C ASN A 145 -3.47 15.70 14.15
N ARG A 146 -3.93 16.73 13.43
CA ARG A 146 -4.98 17.63 13.93
C ARG A 146 -6.29 16.88 14.18
N VAL A 147 -6.75 16.06 13.21
CA VAL A 147 -7.96 15.24 13.36
C VAL A 147 -7.82 14.23 14.50
N LYS A 148 -6.67 13.57 14.62
CA LYS A 148 -6.37 12.64 15.72
C LYS A 148 -6.45 13.32 17.09
N ASN A 149 -5.90 14.54 17.20
CA ASN A 149 -5.93 15.29 18.44
C ASN A 149 -7.35 15.83 18.75
N GLN A 150 -8.11 16.29 17.74
CA GLN A 150 -9.49 16.67 17.92
C GLN A 150 -10.36 15.51 18.40
N ARG A 151 -10.17 14.29 17.85
CA ARG A 151 -10.87 13.09 18.34
C ARG A 151 -10.49 12.75 19.78
N LYS A 152 -9.22 12.89 20.19
CA LYS A 152 -8.82 12.71 21.59
C LYS A 152 -9.48 13.71 22.54
N LEU A 153 -9.73 14.92 22.07
CA LEU A 153 -10.41 15.96 22.86
C LEU A 153 -11.96 15.80 22.87
N SER A 154 -12.51 15.14 21.85
CA SER A 154 -13.96 14.87 21.77
C SER A 154 -14.38 13.54 22.42
N PHE A 155 -13.44 12.67 22.78
CA PHE A 155 -13.70 11.53 23.66
C PHE A 155 -13.76 12.02 25.11
N ASN A 156 -14.83 12.73 25.47
CA ASN A 156 -15.24 12.84 26.86
C ASN A 156 -15.74 11.45 27.26
N PHE A 157 -15.05 10.81 28.17
CA PHE A 157 -15.45 9.52 28.77
C PHE A 157 -16.89 9.54 29.30
N ASP A 158 -17.38 10.73 29.70
CA ASP A 158 -18.77 10.92 30.12
C ASP A 158 -19.81 10.75 28.98
N SER A 159 -19.43 10.99 27.72
CA SER A 159 -20.35 10.79 26.58
C SER A 159 -20.49 9.31 26.25
N ASP A 160 -19.43 8.52 26.37
CA ASP A 160 -19.45 7.09 26.06
C ASP A 160 -20.19 6.30 27.14
N ALA A 161 -20.03 6.68 28.40
CA ALA A 161 -20.84 6.14 29.51
C ALA A 161 -22.34 6.48 29.34
N ASN A 162 -22.67 7.66 28.84
CA ASN A 162 -24.03 8.04 28.52
C ASN A 162 -24.60 7.32 27.30
N ILE A 163 -23.78 7.04 26.28
CA ILE A 163 -24.18 6.25 25.12
C ILE A 163 -24.42 4.80 25.56
N ALA A 164 -23.51 4.21 26.32
CA ALA A 164 -23.64 2.82 26.83
C ALA A 164 -24.88 2.62 27.72
N LYS A 165 -25.33 3.65 28.43
CA LYS A 165 -26.60 3.65 29.18
C LYS A 165 -27.84 3.56 28.29
N ARG A 166 -27.76 4.01 27.05
CA ARG A 166 -28.88 4.00 26.09
C ARG A 166 -29.06 2.68 25.37
N PHE A 167 -28.02 1.84 25.33
CA PHE A 167 -28.10 0.49 24.75
C PHE A 167 -28.60 -0.50 25.77
N SER A 168 -29.59 -1.29 25.39
CA SER A 168 -30.04 -2.44 26.19
C SER A 168 -29.65 -3.74 25.52
N ILE A 169 -29.16 -4.66 26.33
CA ILE A 169 -28.80 -6.05 25.94
C ILE A 169 -29.83 -6.97 26.58
N THR A 170 -30.31 -7.96 25.83
CA THR A 170 -31.16 -9.01 26.36
C THR A 170 -30.37 -10.29 26.37
N GLN A 171 -30.15 -10.84 27.56
CA GLN A 171 -29.51 -12.14 27.79
C GLN A 171 -30.39 -12.96 28.75
N ASP A 172 -30.63 -14.19 28.41
CA ASP A 172 -31.49 -15.12 29.22
C ASP A 172 -32.86 -14.52 29.59
N ASN A 173 -33.50 -13.87 28.63
CA ASN A 173 -34.78 -13.15 28.80
C ASN A 173 -34.74 -11.98 29.79
N LYS A 174 -33.59 -11.54 30.24
CA LYS A 174 -33.43 -10.37 31.09
C LYS A 174 -32.86 -9.20 30.28
N LYS A 175 -33.53 -8.05 30.28
CA LYS A 175 -33.10 -6.83 29.65
C LYS A 175 -32.28 -6.01 30.63
N MET A 176 -31.03 -5.66 30.25
CA MET A 176 -30.12 -4.84 31.05
C MET A 176 -29.44 -3.79 30.18
N THR A 177 -28.87 -2.76 30.78
CA THR A 177 -28.06 -1.78 30.05
C THR A 177 -26.70 -2.37 29.67
N ALA A 178 -26.06 -1.85 28.63
CA ALA A 178 -24.72 -2.30 28.25
C ALA A 178 -23.70 -2.12 29.37
N LEU A 179 -23.81 -1.11 30.21
CA LEU A 179 -22.98 -0.91 31.39
C LEU A 179 -23.15 -2.03 32.41
N GLN A 180 -24.38 -2.38 32.76
CA GLN A 180 -24.67 -3.47 33.68
C GLN A 180 -24.13 -4.80 33.16
N PHE A 181 -24.23 -5.03 31.86
CA PHE A 181 -23.66 -6.23 31.22
C PHE A 181 -22.13 -6.28 31.36
N ILE A 182 -21.45 -5.16 31.08
CA ILE A 182 -19.99 -5.05 31.22
C ILE A 182 -19.55 -5.34 32.67
N GLU A 183 -20.22 -4.74 33.66
CA GLU A 183 -19.91 -4.96 35.08
C GLU A 183 -20.08 -6.42 35.50
N ILE A 184 -21.10 -7.11 34.97
CA ILE A 184 -21.35 -8.52 35.25
C ILE A 184 -20.22 -9.39 34.64
N GLU A 185 -19.84 -9.14 33.39
CA GLU A 185 -18.79 -9.90 32.73
C GLU A 185 -17.40 -9.64 33.32
N GLU A 186 -17.11 -8.41 33.74
CA GLU A 186 -15.86 -8.10 34.45
C GLU A 186 -15.76 -8.87 35.80
N LYS A 187 -16.84 -8.95 36.56
CA LYS A 187 -16.88 -9.71 37.80
C LYS A 187 -16.70 -11.22 37.53
N ARG A 188 -17.30 -11.71 36.46
CA ARG A 188 -17.20 -13.11 36.04
C ARG A 188 -15.77 -13.51 35.62
N LEU A 189 -15.09 -12.60 34.93
CA LEU A 189 -13.70 -12.78 34.52
C LEU A 189 -12.74 -12.77 35.71
N LYS A 190 -12.98 -11.88 36.70
CA LYS A 190 -12.16 -11.80 37.92
C LYS A 190 -12.33 -13.01 38.88
N GLN A 191 -13.41 -13.77 38.77
CA GLN A 191 -13.64 -14.99 39.55
C GLN A 191 -13.04 -16.27 38.93
N LYS A 192 -12.53 -16.17 37.68
CA LYS A 192 -11.91 -17.29 36.96
C LYS A 192 -10.38 -17.27 36.99
N VAL A 193 -9.78 -16.29 37.66
CA VAL A 193 -8.34 -16.18 37.98
C VAL A 193 -8.13 -16.54 39.45
#